data_b7e0b2c36b78e6ebe0e5d8c99184216b
#
_entry.id   b7e0b2c36b78e6ebe0e5d8c99184216b
#
_cell.length_a   1.000
_cell.length_b   1.000
_cell.length_c   1.000
_cell.angle_alpha   90.00
_cell.angle_beta   90.00
_cell.angle_gamma   90.00
#
_symmetry.space_group_name_H-M   'P 1'
#
loop_
_entity.id
_entity.type
_entity.pdbx_description
1 polymer ?
#
loop_
_entity_poly.entity_id
_entity_poly.type
_entity_poly.pdbx_seq_one_letter_code
_entity_poly.pdbx_strand_id
1 'polypeptide(L)'
;MIKRPEYIKPGCSIGITAPSFGPSTEPYRSMYFFAKKNLENRGYKIVEGDTLFKTDGVGINTDPKVAAAELVEFYKRSDIDAIISAGGGELMNETITHVDFESLKDVKPKWYIGYSDNTNFIFPLVTIAGVQGIYGPCISGFSKKWEEPEFDAVALLEGTKTEFSGYEKYVNPFLEKPEAEKSEEPVDYTTFNFDIPYEYNSDKVLTSYVCEGGKAVKADPDKEISMEGILLGGCVDVLANLVGTRFDNMKEFNKNHKDVIWVLEACDLTPMSYRRALWNLREAGWFDSAKGFVIGRPYTAFGKEMMGADHYNAVTAVVEELGLPVIMDADIGHIDPMIPVAMGAEAKVTAKGNDLKISYK
;
A
#
# COMPACT_ATOMS: atom_id res chain seq x y z
N MET A 1 -6.46 -19.93 -8.74
CA MET A 1 -7.14 -18.63 -9.01
C MET A 1 -7.19 -17.86 -7.68
N ILE A 2 -6.80 -16.60 -7.69
CA ILE A 2 -6.84 -15.74 -6.49
C ILE A 2 -8.29 -15.29 -6.29
N LYS A 3 -8.82 -15.52 -5.08
CA LYS A 3 -10.22 -15.24 -4.75
C LYS A 3 -10.40 -13.74 -4.50
N ARG A 4 -11.40 -13.14 -5.15
CA ARG A 4 -11.85 -11.79 -4.82
C ARG A 4 -12.86 -11.86 -3.68
N PRO A 5 -12.69 -11.09 -2.59
CA PRO A 5 -13.72 -10.92 -1.56
C PRO A 5 -15.01 -10.30 -2.12
N GLU A 6 -16.11 -10.53 -1.44
CA GLU A 6 -17.37 -9.84 -1.75
C GLU A 6 -17.23 -8.34 -1.51
N TYR A 7 -17.82 -7.54 -2.39
CA TYR A 7 -17.88 -6.09 -2.20
C TYR A 7 -18.77 -5.73 -1.02
N ILE A 8 -18.37 -4.71 -0.27
CA ILE A 8 -19.17 -4.18 0.83
C ILE A 8 -20.14 -3.09 0.34
N LYS A 9 -21.06 -2.70 1.18
CA LYS A 9 -22.02 -1.62 0.93
C LYS A 9 -22.44 -0.97 2.27
N PRO A 10 -23.03 0.21 2.26
CA PRO A 10 -23.60 0.79 3.47
C PRO A 10 -24.49 -0.22 4.20
N GLY A 11 -24.35 -0.31 5.52
CA GLY A 11 -24.94 -1.33 6.39
C GLY A 11 -24.01 -2.47 6.76
N CYS A 12 -22.93 -2.71 6.00
CA CYS A 12 -21.88 -3.68 6.33
C CYS A 12 -21.06 -3.26 7.56
N SER A 13 -20.43 -4.25 8.19
CA SER A 13 -19.56 -4.05 9.34
C SER A 13 -18.07 -4.04 8.90
N ILE A 14 -17.35 -3.02 9.32
CA ILE A 14 -15.90 -2.89 9.11
C ILE A 14 -15.21 -3.12 10.45
N GLY A 15 -14.37 -4.14 10.51
CA GLY A 15 -13.50 -4.41 11.65
C GLY A 15 -12.24 -3.52 11.59
N ILE A 16 -11.88 -2.94 12.73
CA ILE A 16 -10.62 -2.19 12.88
C ILE A 16 -9.75 -2.91 13.88
N THR A 17 -8.58 -3.36 13.46
CA THR A 17 -7.58 -4.03 14.32
C THR A 17 -6.24 -3.31 14.22
N ALA A 18 -5.38 -3.48 15.21
CA ALA A 18 -4.03 -2.92 15.24
C ALA A 18 -2.96 -4.03 15.19
N PRO A 19 -2.74 -4.66 14.03
CA PRO A 19 -1.76 -5.74 13.89
C PRO A 19 -0.32 -5.25 13.90
N SER A 20 -0.11 -3.94 13.75
CA SER A 20 1.16 -3.23 13.88
C SER A 20 0.95 -2.03 14.82
N PHE A 21 1.08 -0.79 14.34
CA PHE A 21 0.85 0.39 15.15
C PHE A 21 -0.66 0.66 15.35
N GLY A 22 -1.03 1.10 16.56
CA GLY A 22 -2.40 1.46 16.91
C GLY A 22 -2.56 2.94 17.28
N PRO A 23 -3.78 3.49 17.22
CA PRO A 23 -4.05 4.91 17.48
C PRO A 23 -4.14 5.19 18.99
N SER A 24 -3.12 4.79 19.75
CA SER A 24 -3.09 4.96 21.21
C SER A 24 -2.62 6.35 21.65
N THR A 25 -1.89 7.06 20.78
CA THR A 25 -1.31 8.38 21.05
C THR A 25 -1.83 9.44 20.08
N GLU A 26 -1.76 10.72 20.46
CA GLU A 26 -2.07 11.83 19.54
C GLU A 26 -0.94 12.02 18.51
N PRO A 27 -1.26 12.46 17.31
CA PRO A 27 -2.60 12.82 16.78
C PRO A 27 -3.45 11.61 16.33
N TYR A 28 -2.89 10.41 16.28
CA TYR A 28 -3.52 9.21 15.71
C TYR A 28 -4.83 8.82 16.41
N ARG A 29 -4.92 9.05 17.73
CA ARG A 29 -6.12 8.80 18.51
C ARG A 29 -7.29 9.68 18.05
N SER A 30 -7.06 10.96 17.92
CA SER A 30 -8.07 11.90 17.44
C SER A 30 -8.41 11.63 15.96
N MET A 31 -7.43 11.40 15.11
CA MET A 31 -7.65 11.00 13.71
C MET A 31 -8.52 9.77 13.61
N TYR A 32 -8.32 8.75 14.46
CA TYR A 32 -9.14 7.56 14.49
C TYR A 32 -10.63 7.88 14.73
N PHE A 33 -10.95 8.71 15.72
CA PHE A 33 -12.34 9.05 16.03
C PHE A 33 -13.01 9.86 14.92
N PHE A 34 -12.27 10.75 14.24
CA PHE A 34 -12.76 11.45 13.06
C PHE A 34 -13.03 10.47 11.90
N ALA A 35 -12.09 9.58 11.61
CA ALA A 35 -12.24 8.56 10.57
C ALA A 35 -13.42 7.62 10.84
N LYS A 36 -13.57 7.14 12.08
CA LYS A 36 -14.71 6.33 12.51
C LYS A 36 -16.02 7.05 12.22
N LYS A 37 -16.13 8.33 12.65
CA LYS A 37 -17.33 9.14 12.41
C LYS A 37 -17.61 9.31 10.90
N ASN A 38 -16.58 9.52 10.09
CA ASN A 38 -16.73 9.67 8.64
C ASN A 38 -17.24 8.39 7.98
N LEU A 39 -16.77 7.22 8.40
CA LEU A 39 -17.25 5.92 7.92
C LEU A 39 -18.68 5.63 8.41
N GLU A 40 -18.99 5.91 9.70
CA GLU A 40 -20.33 5.75 10.27
C GLU A 40 -21.35 6.65 9.57
N ASN A 41 -21.00 7.90 9.24
CA ASN A 41 -21.82 8.82 8.45
C ASN A 41 -22.14 8.29 7.05
N ARG A 42 -21.31 7.39 6.51
CA ARG A 42 -21.55 6.69 5.25
C ARG A 42 -22.37 5.41 5.41
N GLY A 43 -22.79 5.11 6.63
CA GLY A 43 -23.65 3.99 6.94
C GLY A 43 -22.92 2.69 7.26
N TYR A 44 -21.61 2.69 7.43
CA TYR A 44 -20.89 1.51 7.90
C TYR A 44 -20.98 1.36 9.41
N LYS A 45 -20.94 0.12 9.87
CA LYS A 45 -20.81 -0.20 11.30
C LYS A 45 -19.37 -0.48 11.62
N ILE A 46 -18.82 0.16 12.64
CA ILE A 46 -17.43 -0.03 13.05
C ILE A 46 -17.37 -1.00 14.21
N VAL A 47 -16.59 -2.06 14.04
CA VAL A 47 -16.28 -3.07 15.06
C VAL A 47 -14.83 -2.89 15.49
N GLU A 48 -14.64 -2.42 16.72
CA GLU A 48 -13.31 -2.13 17.26
C GLU A 48 -12.68 -3.39 17.86
N GLY A 49 -11.41 -3.61 17.56
CA GLY A 49 -10.60 -4.64 18.22
C GLY A 49 -10.08 -4.19 19.58
N ASP A 50 -9.90 -5.12 20.47
CA ASP A 50 -9.40 -4.87 21.83
C ASP A 50 -7.94 -4.38 21.85
N THR A 51 -7.20 -4.59 20.74
CA THR A 51 -5.79 -4.17 20.62
C THR A 51 -5.64 -2.70 20.26
N LEU A 52 -6.66 -2.02 19.74
CA LEU A 52 -6.57 -0.69 19.12
C LEU A 52 -5.80 0.34 19.94
N PHE A 53 -6.07 0.40 21.24
CA PHE A 53 -5.51 1.45 22.10
C PHE A 53 -4.50 0.90 23.12
N LYS A 54 -4.03 -0.32 22.93
CA LYS A 54 -2.96 -0.88 23.77
C LYS A 54 -1.61 -0.20 23.48
N THR A 55 -0.71 -0.22 24.46
CA THR A 55 0.60 0.43 24.38
C THR A 55 1.70 -0.37 25.07
N ASP A 56 1.45 -1.66 25.30
CA ASP A 56 2.34 -2.54 26.05
C ASP A 56 3.30 -3.35 25.17
N GLY A 57 3.23 -3.16 23.83
CA GLY A 57 4.16 -3.77 22.90
C GLY A 57 5.39 -2.90 22.60
N VAL A 58 6.38 -3.50 21.96
CA VAL A 58 7.60 -2.81 21.49
C VAL A 58 7.46 -2.60 19.98
N GLY A 59 7.37 -1.33 19.53
CA GLY A 59 7.23 -0.99 18.12
C GLY A 59 5.93 -1.47 17.46
N ILE A 60 5.08 -2.16 18.20
CA ILE A 60 3.73 -2.59 17.85
C ILE A 60 2.80 -2.29 19.02
N ASN A 61 1.51 -2.40 18.77
CA ASN A 61 0.50 -1.95 19.73
C ASN A 61 0.47 -2.81 21.01
N THR A 62 0.66 -4.13 20.87
CA THR A 62 0.65 -5.09 21.97
C THR A 62 1.55 -6.30 21.64
N ASP A 63 1.54 -7.33 22.48
CA ASP A 63 2.23 -8.60 22.20
C ASP A 63 1.85 -9.14 20.81
N PRO A 64 2.83 -9.56 19.99
CA PRO A 64 2.59 -10.03 18.61
C PRO A 64 1.58 -11.17 18.52
N LYS A 65 1.53 -12.07 19.51
CA LYS A 65 0.56 -13.18 19.53
C LYS A 65 -0.86 -12.69 19.76
N VAL A 66 -1.01 -11.66 20.60
CA VAL A 66 -2.32 -11.06 20.89
C VAL A 66 -2.82 -10.32 19.65
N ALA A 67 -1.96 -9.51 19.01
CA ALA A 67 -2.27 -8.81 17.78
C ALA A 67 -2.65 -9.77 16.64
N ALA A 68 -1.89 -10.85 16.46
CA ALA A 68 -2.16 -11.88 15.47
C ALA A 68 -3.46 -12.63 15.75
N ALA A 69 -3.72 -12.99 17.01
CA ALA A 69 -4.95 -13.69 17.39
C ALA A 69 -6.20 -12.86 17.07
N GLU A 70 -6.19 -11.55 17.40
CA GLU A 70 -7.27 -10.65 17.06
C GLU A 70 -7.44 -10.48 15.55
N LEU A 71 -6.35 -10.26 14.80
CA LEU A 71 -6.40 -10.14 13.34
C LEU A 71 -7.04 -11.38 12.70
N VAL A 72 -6.60 -12.58 13.11
CA VAL A 72 -7.13 -13.85 12.59
C VAL A 72 -8.58 -14.07 13.01
N GLU A 73 -8.95 -13.73 14.26
CA GLU A 73 -10.31 -13.78 14.73
C GLU A 73 -11.22 -12.89 13.88
N PHE A 74 -10.86 -11.61 13.70
CA PHE A 74 -11.61 -10.66 12.88
C PHE A 74 -11.74 -11.13 11.43
N TYR A 75 -10.68 -11.72 10.89
CA TYR A 75 -10.72 -12.27 9.54
C TYR A 75 -11.70 -13.45 9.41
N LYS A 76 -11.87 -14.26 10.48
CA LYS A 76 -12.77 -15.42 10.51
C LYS A 76 -14.21 -15.10 10.90
N ARG A 77 -14.47 -14.00 11.62
CA ARG A 77 -15.81 -13.62 12.09
C ARG A 77 -16.76 -13.36 10.94
N SER A 78 -17.95 -13.93 11.01
CA SER A 78 -18.99 -13.79 9.97
C SER A 78 -19.78 -12.48 10.04
N ASP A 79 -19.69 -11.77 11.15
CA ASP A 79 -20.35 -10.47 11.39
C ASP A 79 -19.48 -9.27 11.00
N ILE A 80 -18.26 -9.52 10.48
CA ILE A 80 -17.34 -8.52 9.91
C ILE A 80 -17.22 -8.77 8.42
N ASP A 81 -17.48 -7.74 7.60
CA ASP A 81 -17.50 -7.84 6.14
C ASP A 81 -16.16 -7.42 5.52
N ALA A 82 -15.46 -6.46 6.11
CA ALA A 82 -14.13 -6.00 5.70
C ALA A 82 -13.30 -5.62 6.93
N ILE A 83 -11.98 -5.53 6.77
CA ILE A 83 -11.05 -5.09 7.81
C ILE A 83 -10.24 -3.91 7.27
N ILE A 84 -10.16 -2.83 8.06
CA ILE A 84 -9.23 -1.72 7.83
C ILE A 84 -8.19 -1.76 8.94
N SER A 85 -6.91 -1.76 8.59
CA SER A 85 -5.82 -1.67 9.56
C SER A 85 -5.84 -0.34 10.30
N ALA A 86 -5.57 -0.36 11.59
CA ALA A 86 -5.47 0.84 12.41
C ALA A 86 -4.30 1.74 11.97
N GLY A 87 -3.18 1.13 11.58
CA GLY A 87 -1.99 1.85 11.15
C GLY A 87 -1.00 0.96 10.39
N GLY A 88 0.04 1.57 9.87
CA GLY A 88 1.27 0.91 9.48
C GLY A 88 2.14 0.62 10.72
N GLY A 89 3.45 0.75 10.60
CA GLY A 89 4.43 0.52 11.69
C GLY A 89 5.69 -0.12 11.15
N GLU A 90 6.40 -0.86 12.03
CA GLU A 90 7.74 -1.38 11.73
C GLU A 90 7.88 -2.89 11.99
N LEU A 91 7.07 -3.46 12.88
CA LEU A 91 7.31 -4.81 13.42
C LEU A 91 6.12 -5.77 13.21
N MET A 92 5.26 -5.54 12.22
CA MET A 92 4.18 -6.48 11.90
C MET A 92 4.71 -7.85 11.42
N ASN A 93 5.97 -7.94 11.01
CA ASN A 93 6.66 -9.19 10.75
C ASN A 93 6.67 -10.12 11.97
N GLU A 94 6.74 -9.57 13.20
CA GLU A 94 6.59 -10.36 14.43
C GLU A 94 5.15 -10.85 14.60
N THR A 95 4.16 -10.02 14.29
CA THR A 95 2.74 -10.37 14.34
C THR A 95 2.42 -11.50 13.36
N ILE A 96 2.82 -11.40 12.09
CA ILE A 96 2.53 -12.43 11.09
C ILE A 96 3.22 -13.76 11.40
N THR A 97 4.26 -13.75 12.24
CA THR A 97 4.90 -14.98 12.73
C THR A 97 3.91 -15.91 13.45
N HIS A 98 2.81 -15.36 13.97
CA HIS A 98 1.75 -16.11 14.64
C HIS A 98 0.48 -16.29 13.78
N VAL A 99 0.52 -15.91 12.50
CA VAL A 99 -0.57 -16.12 11.53
C VAL A 99 -0.32 -17.38 10.71
N ASP A 100 -1.31 -18.26 10.66
CA ASP A 100 -1.34 -19.42 9.76
C ASP A 100 -2.13 -19.03 8.48
N PHE A 101 -1.41 -18.55 7.47
CA PHE A 101 -1.99 -18.15 6.18
C PHE A 101 -2.62 -19.32 5.42
N GLU A 102 -2.10 -20.55 5.59
CA GLU A 102 -2.70 -21.74 4.97
C GLU A 102 -4.12 -21.96 5.45
N SER A 103 -4.38 -21.75 6.76
CA SER A 103 -5.72 -21.88 7.33
C SER A 103 -6.72 -20.83 6.81
N LEU A 104 -6.24 -19.72 6.24
CA LEU A 104 -7.10 -18.67 5.69
C LEU A 104 -7.66 -19.04 4.30
N LYS A 105 -7.10 -20.06 3.63
CA LYS A 105 -7.59 -20.55 2.33
C LYS A 105 -9.05 -21.01 2.37
N ASP A 106 -9.47 -21.58 3.50
CA ASP A 106 -10.79 -22.16 3.67
C ASP A 106 -11.80 -21.21 4.35
N VAL A 107 -11.33 -20.01 4.71
CA VAL A 107 -12.19 -18.95 5.26
C VAL A 107 -12.88 -18.18 4.14
N LYS A 108 -14.10 -17.70 4.37
CA LYS A 108 -14.77 -16.79 3.44
C LYS A 108 -13.86 -15.58 3.17
N PRO A 109 -13.48 -15.32 1.90
CA PRO A 109 -12.60 -14.20 1.58
C PRO A 109 -13.15 -12.88 2.08
N LYS A 110 -12.29 -12.05 2.63
CA LYS A 110 -12.64 -10.75 3.22
C LYS A 110 -11.62 -9.70 2.78
N TRP A 111 -12.10 -8.52 2.43
CA TRP A 111 -11.20 -7.40 2.17
C TRP A 111 -10.41 -7.04 3.43
N TYR A 112 -9.11 -6.96 3.27
CA TYR A 112 -8.20 -6.33 4.21
C TYR A 112 -7.55 -5.15 3.50
N ILE A 113 -7.62 -3.96 4.10
CA ILE A 113 -7.02 -2.75 3.55
C ILE A 113 -6.03 -2.14 4.55
N GLY A 114 -4.88 -1.76 4.04
CA GLY A 114 -3.78 -1.09 4.73
C GLY A 114 -2.61 -0.91 3.78
N TYR A 115 -1.61 -0.16 4.18
CA TYR A 115 -0.36 0.05 3.41
C TYR A 115 0.85 -0.01 4.34
N SER A 116 2.06 0.23 3.79
CA SER A 116 3.29 0.21 4.58
C SER A 116 3.54 -1.17 5.20
N ASP A 117 3.69 -1.24 6.52
CA ASP A 117 3.92 -2.47 7.28
C ASP A 117 2.83 -3.53 7.07
N ASN A 118 1.60 -3.12 6.66
CA ASN A 118 0.52 -4.04 6.29
C ASN A 118 0.84 -4.92 5.07
N THR A 119 1.89 -4.61 4.32
CA THR A 119 2.44 -5.51 3.30
C THR A 119 2.75 -6.89 3.88
N ASN A 120 3.18 -6.96 5.15
CA ASN A 120 3.42 -8.22 5.86
C ASN A 120 2.20 -9.16 5.87
N PHE A 121 0.98 -8.63 5.89
CA PHE A 121 -0.23 -9.45 5.82
C PHE A 121 -0.76 -9.59 4.39
N ILE A 122 -0.84 -8.49 3.62
CA ILE A 122 -1.42 -8.48 2.28
C ILE A 122 -0.64 -9.39 1.32
N PHE A 123 0.69 -9.34 1.36
CA PHE A 123 1.51 -10.13 0.43
C PHE A 123 1.35 -11.64 0.65
N PRO A 124 1.48 -12.20 1.86
CA PRO A 124 1.19 -13.62 2.11
C PRO A 124 -0.29 -13.98 1.94
N LEU A 125 -1.22 -13.05 2.21
CA LEU A 125 -2.65 -13.28 1.94
C LEU A 125 -2.88 -13.57 0.45
N VAL A 126 -2.21 -12.85 -0.44
CA VAL A 126 -2.27 -13.09 -1.88
C VAL A 126 -1.49 -14.34 -2.28
N THR A 127 -0.23 -14.44 -1.87
CA THR A 127 0.69 -15.45 -2.40
C THR A 127 0.54 -16.82 -1.75
N ILE A 128 0.09 -16.89 -0.50
CA ILE A 128 -0.13 -18.14 0.24
C ILE A 128 -1.62 -18.47 0.31
N ALA A 129 -2.44 -17.57 0.88
CA ALA A 129 -3.86 -17.86 1.06
C ALA A 129 -4.67 -17.74 -0.24
N GLY A 130 -4.16 -17.08 -1.27
CA GLY A 130 -4.83 -16.93 -2.56
C GLY A 130 -6.07 -16.04 -2.49
N VAL A 131 -6.02 -14.95 -1.71
CA VAL A 131 -7.09 -13.98 -1.54
C VAL A 131 -6.58 -12.58 -1.84
N GLN A 132 -7.36 -11.78 -2.57
CA GLN A 132 -7.04 -10.38 -2.83
C GLN A 132 -7.09 -9.55 -1.55
N GLY A 133 -6.17 -8.57 -1.45
CA GLY A 133 -6.17 -7.53 -0.41
C GLY A 133 -5.97 -6.16 -1.04
N ILE A 134 -6.28 -5.10 -0.33
CA ILE A 134 -6.13 -3.74 -0.84
C ILE A 134 -4.92 -3.07 -0.20
N TYR A 135 -3.94 -2.71 -1.01
CA TYR A 135 -2.89 -1.78 -0.64
C TYR A 135 -3.45 -0.36 -0.74
N GLY A 136 -3.79 0.23 0.39
CA GLY A 136 -4.54 1.48 0.45
C GLY A 136 -4.54 2.06 1.87
N PRO A 137 -5.24 3.18 2.11
CA PRO A 137 -5.13 3.91 3.37
C PRO A 137 -5.49 3.05 4.60
N CYS A 138 -4.73 3.21 5.68
CA CYS A 138 -5.14 2.79 7.01
C CYS A 138 -6.26 3.71 7.52
N ILE A 139 -6.83 3.38 8.70
CA ILE A 139 -7.99 4.12 9.23
C ILE A 139 -7.76 5.63 9.35
N SER A 140 -6.55 6.06 9.73
CA SER A 140 -6.21 7.48 9.87
C SER A 140 -6.34 8.26 8.56
N GLY A 141 -6.15 7.63 7.39
CA GLY A 141 -6.35 8.26 6.09
C GLY A 141 -7.78 8.77 5.86
N PHE A 142 -8.77 8.16 6.53
CA PHE A 142 -10.17 8.55 6.44
C PHE A 142 -10.57 9.68 7.40
N SER A 143 -9.63 10.26 8.15
CA SER A 143 -9.89 11.35 9.09
C SER A 143 -10.00 12.72 8.43
N LYS A 144 -9.34 12.94 7.30
CA LYS A 144 -9.33 14.20 6.55
C LYS A 144 -10.70 14.51 5.93
N LYS A 145 -10.83 15.71 5.39
CA LYS A 145 -11.92 16.00 4.44
C LYS A 145 -11.77 15.04 3.25
N TRP A 146 -12.84 14.31 2.98
CA TRP A 146 -12.80 13.33 1.89
C TRP A 146 -12.77 14.03 0.53
N GLU A 147 -11.75 13.69 -0.23
CA GLU A 147 -11.53 14.05 -1.63
C GLU A 147 -11.51 12.77 -2.48
N GLU A 148 -11.04 12.86 -3.72
CA GLU A 148 -11.02 11.71 -4.64
C GLU A 148 -10.33 10.47 -4.05
N PRO A 149 -9.18 10.56 -3.32
CA PRO A 149 -8.49 9.39 -2.80
C PRO A 149 -9.30 8.56 -1.79
N GLU A 150 -10.01 9.21 -0.86
CA GLU A 150 -10.85 8.53 0.13
C GLU A 150 -12.09 7.92 -0.53
N PHE A 151 -12.67 8.63 -1.51
CA PHE A 151 -13.77 8.11 -2.31
C PHE A 151 -13.31 6.91 -3.15
N ASP A 152 -12.12 6.93 -3.72
CA ASP A 152 -11.56 5.83 -4.49
C ASP A 152 -11.30 4.60 -3.62
N ALA A 153 -10.79 4.78 -2.40
CA ALA A 153 -10.57 3.67 -1.47
C ALA A 153 -11.88 2.95 -1.12
N VAL A 154 -12.94 3.71 -0.85
CA VAL A 154 -14.27 3.15 -0.59
C VAL A 154 -14.90 2.56 -1.85
N ALA A 155 -14.78 3.24 -3.00
CA ALA A 155 -15.31 2.76 -4.26
C ALA A 155 -14.70 1.41 -4.69
N LEU A 156 -13.41 1.18 -4.40
CA LEU A 156 -12.77 -0.11 -4.62
C LEU A 156 -13.34 -1.19 -3.68
N LEU A 157 -13.54 -0.87 -2.39
CA LEU A 157 -14.17 -1.79 -1.43
C LEU A 157 -15.61 -2.12 -1.80
N GLU A 158 -16.36 -1.15 -2.36
CA GLU A 158 -17.75 -1.29 -2.77
C GLU A 158 -17.90 -1.89 -4.19
N GLY A 159 -16.82 -1.92 -4.98
CA GLY A 159 -16.85 -2.32 -6.39
C GLY A 159 -17.64 -1.38 -7.28
N THR A 160 -17.82 -0.13 -6.87
CA THR A 160 -18.57 0.90 -7.62
C THR A 160 -17.70 1.62 -8.66
N LYS A 161 -16.38 1.50 -8.56
CA LYS A 161 -15.38 2.01 -9.51
C LYS A 161 -14.40 0.88 -9.85
N THR A 162 -14.15 0.66 -11.14
CA THR A 162 -13.24 -0.39 -11.64
C THR A 162 -12.04 0.18 -12.39
N GLU A 163 -11.97 1.48 -12.54
CA GLU A 163 -10.87 2.19 -13.19
C GLU A 163 -10.41 3.35 -12.30
N PHE A 164 -9.11 3.40 -12.02
CA PHE A 164 -8.47 4.40 -11.17
C PHE A 164 -7.36 5.08 -11.95
N SER A 165 -7.28 6.40 -11.81
CA SER A 165 -6.29 7.23 -12.50
C SER A 165 -5.38 7.92 -11.50
N GLY A 166 -4.18 8.32 -11.96
CA GLY A 166 -3.32 9.22 -11.20
C GLY A 166 -4.00 10.56 -10.94
N TYR A 167 -3.71 11.17 -9.80
CA TYR A 167 -4.27 12.45 -9.38
C TYR A 167 -3.50 13.61 -10.02
N GLU A 168 -4.15 14.77 -10.17
CA GLU A 168 -3.56 15.95 -10.85
C GLU A 168 -2.43 16.59 -10.04
N LYS A 169 -2.42 16.40 -8.72
CA LYS A 169 -1.45 17.00 -7.79
C LYS A 169 -1.09 16.05 -6.67
N TYR A 170 0.08 16.30 -6.07
CA TYR A 170 0.52 15.57 -4.89
C TYR A 170 1.11 16.50 -3.83
N VAL A 171 1.29 15.98 -2.62
CA VAL A 171 1.96 16.67 -1.51
C VAL A 171 3.43 16.28 -1.51
N ASN A 172 4.31 17.16 -1.97
CA ASN A 172 5.75 16.94 -1.85
C ASN A 172 6.20 17.35 -0.43
N PRO A 173 6.58 16.40 0.44
CA PRO A 173 6.91 16.68 1.83
C PRO A 173 8.27 17.38 1.99
N PHE A 174 9.06 17.47 0.91
CA PHE A 174 10.41 18.06 0.93
C PHE A 174 10.44 19.50 0.45
N LEU A 175 9.32 20.05 0.00
CA LEU A 175 9.22 21.48 -0.27
C LEU A 175 9.10 22.24 1.05
N GLU A 176 9.99 23.19 1.28
CA GLU A 176 9.96 24.04 2.47
C GLU A 176 8.65 24.81 2.55
N LYS A 177 7.96 24.71 3.69
CA LYS A 177 6.85 25.64 3.99
C LYS A 177 7.45 27.02 4.27
N PRO A 178 6.77 28.12 3.81
CA PRO A 178 7.16 29.48 4.19
C PRO A 178 7.30 29.60 5.72
N GLU A 179 8.30 30.35 6.22
CA GLU A 179 8.51 30.51 7.67
C GLU A 179 7.29 31.04 8.42
N ALA A 180 6.46 31.85 7.76
CA ALA A 180 5.20 32.36 8.31
C ALA A 180 4.14 31.28 8.61
N GLU A 181 4.29 30.06 8.08
CA GLU A 181 3.38 28.93 8.30
C GLU A 181 3.90 27.93 9.34
N LYS A 182 5.09 28.17 9.88
CA LYS A 182 5.65 27.35 10.98
C LYS A 182 5.09 27.83 12.31
N SER A 183 4.03 27.19 12.79
CA SER A 183 3.54 27.44 14.18
C SER A 183 4.47 26.76 15.17
N GLU A 184 4.97 27.53 16.17
CA GLU A 184 5.75 27.01 17.29
C GLU A 184 4.86 26.54 18.47
N GLU A 185 3.54 26.80 18.39
CA GLU A 185 2.63 26.43 19.47
C GLU A 185 2.25 24.94 19.40
N PRO A 186 2.24 24.25 20.54
CA PRO A 186 1.77 22.86 20.60
C PRO A 186 0.31 22.77 20.15
N VAL A 187 0.04 21.86 19.23
CA VAL A 187 -1.33 21.62 18.74
C VAL A 187 -2.10 20.79 19.77
N ASP A 188 -3.25 21.29 20.21
CA ASP A 188 -4.22 20.51 20.98
C ASP A 188 -5.06 19.65 20.02
N TYR A 189 -4.63 18.42 19.81
CA TYR A 189 -5.29 17.48 18.91
C TYR A 189 -6.68 17.07 19.38
N THR A 190 -7.03 17.25 20.66
CA THR A 190 -8.36 16.91 21.18
C THR A 190 -9.45 17.86 20.67
N THR A 191 -9.05 19.08 20.32
CA THR A 191 -9.93 20.12 19.78
C THR A 191 -9.65 20.41 18.29
N PHE A 192 -8.61 19.81 17.74
CA PHE A 192 -8.20 20.00 16.35
C PHE A 192 -9.25 19.44 15.38
N ASN A 193 -9.60 20.23 14.38
CA ASN A 193 -10.48 19.78 13.31
C ASN A 193 -9.68 19.08 12.22
N PHE A 194 -9.82 17.77 12.09
CA PHE A 194 -9.15 17.00 11.05
C PHE A 194 -9.90 17.01 9.69
N ASP A 195 -11.09 17.58 9.62
CA ASP A 195 -11.83 17.76 8.35
C ASP A 195 -11.22 18.87 7.49
N ILE A 196 -9.94 18.68 7.14
CA ILE A 196 -9.15 19.61 6.32
C ILE A 196 -8.77 18.95 4.99
N PRO A 197 -8.74 19.72 3.88
CA PRO A 197 -8.35 19.20 2.58
C PRO A 197 -6.84 18.88 2.53
N TYR A 198 -6.43 18.20 1.46
CA TYR A 198 -5.00 18.04 1.18
C TYR A 198 -4.34 19.38 0.83
N GLU A 199 -3.14 19.59 1.34
CA GLU A 199 -2.32 20.77 1.00
C GLU A 199 -1.42 20.43 -0.20
N TYR A 200 -2.03 20.27 -1.38
CA TYR A 200 -1.30 19.98 -2.61
C TYR A 200 -0.33 21.11 -2.98
N ASN A 201 0.92 20.77 -3.24
CA ASN A 201 1.98 21.74 -3.53
C ASN A 201 2.80 21.41 -4.80
N SER A 202 2.50 20.29 -5.46
CA SER A 202 3.21 19.85 -6.65
C SER A 202 2.26 19.25 -7.68
N ASP A 203 2.51 19.55 -8.97
CA ASP A 203 1.76 18.96 -10.07
C ASP A 203 2.24 17.53 -10.33
N LYS A 204 1.33 16.67 -10.83
CA LYS A 204 1.66 15.28 -11.13
C LYS A 204 2.82 15.17 -12.12
N VAL A 205 3.70 14.24 -11.85
CA VAL A 205 4.77 13.82 -12.74
C VAL A 205 4.75 12.31 -12.81
N LEU A 206 4.85 11.75 -14.01
CA LEU A 206 5.03 10.33 -14.25
C LEU A 206 6.25 10.13 -15.12
N THR A 207 7.17 9.28 -14.70
CA THR A 207 8.39 8.98 -15.46
C THR A 207 8.35 7.52 -15.88
N SER A 208 8.30 7.27 -17.18
CA SER A 208 8.25 5.91 -17.71
C SER A 208 9.55 5.53 -18.41
N TYR A 209 9.90 4.26 -18.32
CA TYR A 209 11.07 3.67 -18.96
C TYR A 209 10.67 2.43 -19.76
N VAL A 210 11.35 2.25 -20.88
CA VAL A 210 11.30 1.02 -21.69
C VAL A 210 12.73 0.49 -21.84
N CYS A 211 12.86 -0.80 -22.16
CA CYS A 211 14.16 -1.39 -22.39
C CYS A 211 14.52 -1.34 -23.90
N GLU A 212 15.62 -0.66 -24.23
CA GLU A 212 16.18 -0.62 -25.58
C GLU A 212 17.65 -1.02 -25.54
N GLY A 213 18.03 -2.04 -26.31
CA GLY A 213 19.40 -2.54 -26.35
C GLY A 213 19.95 -3.02 -24.99
N GLY A 214 19.07 -3.53 -24.11
CA GLY A 214 19.44 -3.98 -22.76
C GLY A 214 19.66 -2.85 -21.76
N LYS A 215 19.18 -1.66 -22.04
CA LYS A 215 19.24 -0.49 -21.16
C LYS A 215 17.86 0.11 -20.96
N ALA A 216 17.61 0.58 -19.73
CA ALA A 216 16.44 1.35 -19.42
C ALA A 216 16.59 2.77 -19.99
N VAL A 217 15.73 3.14 -20.93
CA VAL A 217 15.67 4.48 -21.53
C VAL A 217 14.31 5.12 -21.23
N LYS A 218 14.28 6.44 -21.06
CA LYS A 218 13.01 7.15 -20.88
C LYS A 218 12.10 6.90 -22.08
N ALA A 219 10.87 6.52 -21.80
CA ALA A 219 9.88 6.31 -22.84
C ALA A 219 9.47 7.62 -23.50
N ASP A 220 9.11 7.55 -24.79
CA ASP A 220 8.48 8.63 -25.50
C ASP A 220 7.12 8.98 -24.84
N PRO A 221 6.92 10.21 -24.36
CA PRO A 221 5.68 10.56 -23.65
C PRO A 221 4.42 10.49 -24.53
N ASP A 222 4.57 10.52 -25.86
CA ASP A 222 3.45 10.39 -26.79
C ASP A 222 3.04 8.92 -27.02
N LYS A 223 3.88 7.97 -26.61
CA LYS A 223 3.60 6.54 -26.72
C LYS A 223 3.02 5.98 -25.45
N GLU A 224 1.94 5.22 -25.61
CA GLU A 224 1.33 4.51 -24.49
C GLU A 224 2.14 3.26 -24.12
N ILE A 225 2.44 3.11 -22.82
CA ILE A 225 2.84 1.83 -22.22
C ILE A 225 1.56 1.14 -21.74
N SER A 226 1.43 -0.15 -22.07
CA SER A 226 0.28 -0.95 -21.67
C SER A 226 0.73 -2.31 -21.17
N MET A 227 0.29 -2.68 -19.97
CA MET A 227 0.57 -3.96 -19.33
C MET A 227 -0.74 -4.60 -18.85
N GLU A 228 -0.89 -5.91 -19.05
CA GLU A 228 -1.99 -6.68 -18.47
C GLU A 228 -1.43 -7.80 -17.61
N GLY A 229 -1.98 -7.99 -16.41
CA GLY A 229 -1.51 -9.02 -15.50
C GLY A 229 -2.11 -8.92 -14.11
N ILE A 230 -1.57 -9.73 -13.21
CA ILE A 230 -1.93 -9.74 -11.79
C ILE A 230 -1.11 -8.68 -11.08
N LEU A 231 -1.77 -7.79 -10.33
CA LEU A 231 -1.10 -6.80 -9.49
C LEU A 231 -0.56 -7.46 -8.23
N LEU A 232 0.72 -7.28 -7.94
CA LEU A 232 1.36 -7.81 -6.73
C LEU A 232 2.45 -6.85 -6.25
N GLY A 233 2.64 -6.73 -4.95
CA GLY A 233 3.70 -5.90 -4.41
C GLY A 233 3.38 -5.33 -3.02
N GLY A 234 3.72 -4.06 -2.82
CA GLY A 234 3.60 -3.31 -1.57
C GLY A 234 4.86 -2.54 -1.23
N CYS A 235 5.11 -2.32 0.05
CA CYS A 235 6.28 -1.63 0.57
C CYS A 235 7.55 -2.50 0.45
N VAL A 236 8.56 -2.01 -0.25
CA VAL A 236 9.82 -2.75 -0.49
C VAL A 236 10.61 -2.93 0.79
N ASP A 237 10.49 -2.01 1.75
CA ASP A 237 11.07 -2.13 3.10
C ASP A 237 10.64 -3.43 3.78
N VAL A 238 9.38 -3.80 3.61
CA VAL A 238 8.78 -5.03 4.13
C VAL A 238 9.12 -6.24 3.25
N LEU A 239 8.90 -6.12 1.93
CA LEU A 239 9.09 -7.23 0.99
C LEU A 239 10.51 -7.80 1.07
N ALA A 240 11.53 -6.93 1.21
CA ALA A 240 12.91 -7.35 1.33
C ALA A 240 13.18 -8.20 2.58
N ASN A 241 12.40 -7.99 3.65
CA ASN A 241 12.49 -8.79 4.88
C ASN A 241 11.79 -10.15 4.78
N LEU A 242 10.85 -10.31 3.84
CA LEU A 242 10.13 -11.56 3.64
C LEU A 242 10.92 -12.59 2.83
N VAL A 243 11.91 -12.15 2.04
CA VAL A 243 12.73 -13.03 1.18
C VAL A 243 13.39 -14.14 1.99
N GLY A 244 13.19 -15.39 1.55
CA GLY A 244 13.77 -16.58 2.18
C GLY A 244 13.16 -16.97 3.52
N THR A 245 12.13 -16.25 3.99
CA THR A 245 11.35 -16.66 5.16
C THR A 245 10.27 -17.67 4.78
N ARG A 246 9.57 -18.24 5.75
CA ARG A 246 8.42 -19.11 5.49
C ARG A 246 7.23 -18.41 4.80
N PHE A 247 7.25 -17.10 4.71
CA PHE A 247 6.24 -16.28 4.03
C PHE A 247 6.60 -16.00 2.56
N ASP A 248 7.81 -16.37 2.13
CA ASP A 248 8.25 -16.33 0.74
C ASP A 248 7.67 -17.50 -0.05
N ASN A 249 6.53 -17.28 -0.68
CA ASN A 249 5.91 -18.28 -1.55
C ASN A 249 6.08 -17.98 -3.05
N MET A 250 7.01 -17.07 -3.41
CA MET A 250 7.12 -16.57 -4.78
C MET A 250 7.50 -17.64 -5.78
N LYS A 251 8.31 -18.61 -5.40
CA LYS A 251 8.67 -19.74 -6.28
C LYS A 251 7.43 -20.53 -6.75
N GLU A 252 6.50 -20.80 -5.84
CA GLU A 252 5.26 -21.50 -6.17
C GLU A 252 4.26 -20.57 -6.86
N PHE A 253 4.19 -19.31 -6.43
CA PHE A 253 3.34 -18.31 -7.06
C PHE A 253 3.70 -18.10 -8.53
N ASN A 254 4.98 -17.94 -8.87
CA ASN A 254 5.47 -17.75 -10.24
C ASN A 254 5.26 -18.96 -11.15
N LYS A 255 5.16 -20.19 -10.61
CA LYS A 255 4.77 -21.36 -11.41
C LYS A 255 3.31 -21.31 -11.85
N ASN A 256 2.45 -20.84 -10.95
CA ASN A 256 0.99 -20.87 -11.13
C ASN A 256 0.45 -19.59 -11.77
N HIS A 257 1.21 -18.49 -11.73
CA HIS A 257 0.80 -17.18 -12.24
C HIS A 257 1.88 -16.60 -13.16
N LYS A 258 1.42 -16.06 -14.29
CA LYS A 258 2.26 -15.36 -15.26
C LYS A 258 1.79 -13.92 -15.37
N ASP A 259 2.61 -13.09 -16.01
CA ASP A 259 2.29 -11.68 -16.28
C ASP A 259 1.97 -10.90 -14.98
N VAL A 260 2.87 -10.96 -13.99
CA VAL A 260 2.74 -10.19 -12.73
C VAL A 260 3.20 -8.76 -12.97
N ILE A 261 2.32 -7.80 -12.69
CA ILE A 261 2.66 -6.38 -12.65
C ILE A 261 3.03 -6.04 -11.21
N TRP A 262 4.30 -5.72 -10.98
CA TRP A 262 4.79 -5.36 -9.67
C TRP A 262 4.44 -3.91 -9.34
N VAL A 263 3.70 -3.73 -8.24
CA VAL A 263 3.32 -2.42 -7.70
C VAL A 263 4.12 -2.22 -6.43
N LEU A 264 5.14 -1.36 -6.49
CA LEU A 264 6.13 -1.21 -5.42
C LEU A 264 6.26 0.25 -4.99
N GLU A 265 6.48 0.47 -3.72
CA GLU A 265 6.87 1.77 -3.15
C GLU A 265 7.84 1.54 -1.97
N ALA A 266 8.42 2.59 -1.42
CA ALA A 266 9.33 2.52 -0.29
C ALA A 266 9.17 3.72 0.66
N CYS A 267 9.30 3.48 1.95
CA CYS A 267 9.25 4.50 3.00
C CYS A 267 10.65 4.96 3.41
N ASP A 268 11.39 4.11 4.10
CA ASP A 268 12.62 4.50 4.80
C ASP A 268 13.90 4.23 4.01
N LEU A 269 13.80 3.52 2.90
CA LEU A 269 14.95 3.14 2.10
C LEU A 269 15.59 4.35 1.43
N THR A 270 16.87 4.58 1.74
CA THR A 270 17.71 5.50 0.94
C THR A 270 17.88 4.97 -0.49
N PRO A 271 18.30 5.79 -1.49
CA PRO A 271 18.53 5.30 -2.85
C PRO A 271 19.39 4.03 -2.90
N MET A 272 20.45 3.96 -2.10
CA MET A 272 21.32 2.78 -2.03
C MET A 272 20.63 1.57 -1.40
N SER A 273 19.87 1.78 -0.34
CA SER A 273 19.14 0.68 0.34
C SER A 273 18.00 0.17 -0.53
N TYR A 274 17.30 1.07 -1.23
CA TYR A 274 16.24 0.72 -2.19
C TYR A 274 16.79 -0.16 -3.31
N ARG A 275 17.91 0.23 -3.91
CA ARG A 275 18.59 -0.57 -4.95
C ARG A 275 18.99 -1.95 -4.44
N ARG A 276 19.54 -2.06 -3.22
CA ARG A 276 19.93 -3.35 -2.61
C ARG A 276 18.71 -4.23 -2.33
N ALA A 277 17.64 -3.65 -1.85
CA ALA A 277 16.40 -4.37 -1.60
C ALA A 277 15.80 -4.95 -2.89
N LEU A 278 15.69 -4.13 -3.95
CA LEU A 278 15.22 -4.59 -5.26
C LEU A 278 16.13 -5.66 -5.87
N TRP A 279 17.45 -5.49 -5.73
CA TRP A 279 18.43 -6.50 -6.14
C TRP A 279 18.16 -7.83 -5.40
N ASN A 280 17.93 -7.80 -4.09
CA ASN A 280 17.62 -9.00 -3.30
C ASN A 280 16.35 -9.71 -3.81
N LEU A 281 15.28 -8.97 -4.08
CA LEU A 281 14.04 -9.52 -4.66
C LEU A 281 14.32 -10.19 -6.02
N ARG A 282 15.08 -9.53 -6.90
CA ARG A 282 15.43 -10.06 -8.21
C ARG A 282 16.24 -11.35 -8.10
N GLU A 283 17.32 -11.36 -7.32
CA GLU A 283 18.19 -12.54 -7.15
C GLU A 283 17.47 -13.72 -6.48
N ALA A 284 16.44 -13.43 -5.66
CA ALA A 284 15.58 -14.45 -5.09
C ALA A 284 14.55 -15.02 -6.09
N GLY A 285 14.52 -14.52 -7.34
CA GLY A 285 13.61 -14.97 -8.39
C GLY A 285 12.17 -14.44 -8.27
N TRP A 286 11.97 -13.40 -7.46
CA TRP A 286 10.62 -12.86 -7.26
C TRP A 286 10.05 -12.28 -8.57
N PHE A 287 10.90 -11.74 -9.43
CA PHE A 287 10.50 -11.12 -10.70
C PHE A 287 10.45 -12.09 -11.90
N ASP A 288 10.56 -13.41 -11.69
CA ASP A 288 10.61 -14.40 -12.78
C ASP A 288 9.35 -14.43 -13.65
N SER A 289 8.20 -14.01 -13.13
CA SER A 289 6.95 -13.89 -13.88
C SER A 289 6.51 -12.43 -14.12
N ALA A 290 7.42 -11.48 -13.92
CA ALA A 290 7.11 -10.07 -14.07
C ALA A 290 6.68 -9.72 -15.52
N LYS A 291 5.70 -8.82 -15.63
CA LYS A 291 5.24 -8.17 -16.88
C LYS A 291 5.72 -6.74 -16.97
N GLY A 292 6.00 -6.13 -15.85
CA GLY A 292 6.51 -4.78 -15.69
C GLY A 292 6.28 -4.25 -14.29
N PHE A 293 6.59 -2.99 -14.10
CA PHE A 293 6.66 -2.36 -12.80
C PHE A 293 5.90 -1.04 -12.77
N VAL A 294 5.14 -0.82 -11.69
CA VAL A 294 4.55 0.48 -11.32
C VAL A 294 5.15 0.85 -9.98
N ILE A 295 5.89 1.94 -9.94
CA ILE A 295 6.68 2.35 -8.80
C ILE A 295 6.13 3.66 -8.25
N GLY A 296 5.67 3.64 -7.01
CA GLY A 296 5.28 4.84 -6.28
C GLY A 296 6.47 5.73 -5.94
N ARG A 297 6.20 6.98 -5.57
CA ARG A 297 7.24 7.92 -5.10
C ARG A 297 7.82 7.40 -3.79
N PRO A 298 9.12 7.01 -3.72
CA PRO A 298 9.70 6.47 -2.49
C PRO A 298 9.96 7.60 -1.49
N TYR A 299 9.32 7.57 -0.33
CA TYR A 299 9.29 8.71 0.59
C TYR A 299 10.71 9.23 0.94
N THR A 300 11.60 8.38 1.45
CA THR A 300 12.95 8.81 1.85
C THR A 300 13.90 9.05 0.67
N ALA A 301 13.76 8.31 -0.43
CA ALA A 301 14.67 8.43 -1.58
C ALA A 301 14.22 9.48 -2.60
N PHE A 302 12.97 9.98 -2.53
CA PHE A 302 12.42 10.90 -3.52
C PHE A 302 13.20 12.22 -3.58
N GLY A 303 13.65 12.58 -4.78
CA GLY A 303 14.44 13.79 -5.01
C GLY A 303 15.85 13.79 -4.38
N LYS A 304 16.32 12.67 -3.83
CA LYS A 304 17.65 12.55 -3.23
C LYS A 304 18.61 11.81 -4.13
N GLU A 305 19.88 12.24 -4.07
CA GLU A 305 21.00 11.56 -4.66
C GLU A 305 22.00 11.13 -3.59
N MET A 306 22.55 9.92 -3.71
CA MET A 306 23.57 9.39 -2.82
C MET A 306 24.63 8.70 -3.65
N MET A 307 25.82 9.31 -3.78
CA MET A 307 26.97 8.74 -4.51
C MET A 307 26.60 8.28 -5.93
N GLY A 308 25.81 9.10 -6.66
CA GLY A 308 25.34 8.82 -8.01
C GLY A 308 24.10 7.90 -8.09
N ALA A 309 23.59 7.39 -6.96
CA ALA A 309 22.32 6.68 -6.92
C ALA A 309 21.19 7.66 -6.60
N ASP A 310 20.18 7.71 -7.43
CA ASP A 310 18.90 8.37 -7.21
C ASP A 310 17.76 7.35 -7.21
N HIS A 311 16.53 7.77 -6.95
CA HIS A 311 15.40 6.85 -6.91
C HIS A 311 15.07 6.24 -8.28
N TYR A 312 15.44 6.89 -9.40
CA TYR A 312 15.22 6.33 -10.74
C TYR A 312 16.20 5.21 -11.04
N ASN A 313 17.51 5.47 -10.87
CA ASN A 313 18.51 4.46 -11.18
C ASN A 313 18.60 3.37 -10.09
N ALA A 314 18.08 3.60 -8.89
CA ALA A 314 17.92 2.56 -7.90
C ALA A 314 16.98 1.44 -8.39
N VAL A 315 15.97 1.78 -9.18
CA VAL A 315 15.04 0.83 -9.80
C VAL A 315 15.55 0.35 -11.14
N THR A 316 15.78 1.27 -12.08
CA THR A 316 16.08 0.95 -13.48
C THR A 316 17.30 0.06 -13.62
N ALA A 317 18.38 0.34 -12.89
CA ALA A 317 19.60 -0.47 -12.94
C ALA A 317 19.44 -1.91 -12.40
N VAL A 318 18.37 -2.18 -11.66
CA VAL A 318 18.08 -3.56 -11.19
C VAL A 318 17.20 -4.31 -12.18
N VAL A 319 16.22 -3.61 -12.80
CA VAL A 319 15.21 -4.28 -13.61
C VAL A 319 15.47 -4.20 -15.12
N GLU A 320 16.45 -3.39 -15.58
CA GLU A 320 16.75 -3.24 -17.02
C GLU A 320 17.11 -4.55 -17.71
N GLU A 321 17.77 -5.48 -17.00
CA GLU A 321 18.13 -6.80 -17.54
C GLU A 321 16.90 -7.70 -17.81
N LEU A 322 15.75 -7.39 -17.17
CA LEU A 322 14.50 -8.09 -17.41
C LEU A 322 13.82 -7.67 -18.71
N GLY A 323 14.23 -6.56 -19.30
CA GLY A 323 13.69 -6.07 -20.57
C GLY A 323 12.25 -5.56 -20.50
N LEU A 324 11.79 -5.20 -19.29
CA LEU A 324 10.39 -4.88 -19.00
C LEU A 324 10.15 -3.38 -18.81
N PRO A 325 8.93 -2.88 -19.09
CA PRO A 325 8.57 -1.50 -18.86
C PRO A 325 8.49 -1.17 -17.36
N VAL A 326 8.84 0.07 -17.02
CA VAL A 326 8.78 0.62 -15.65
C VAL A 326 8.07 1.96 -15.69
N ILE A 327 7.02 2.10 -14.91
CA ILE A 327 6.30 3.36 -14.69
C ILE A 327 6.67 3.83 -13.29
N MET A 328 7.25 5.03 -13.17
CA MET A 328 7.71 5.60 -11.89
C MET A 328 6.95 6.88 -11.55
N ASP A 329 7.08 7.31 -10.31
CA ASP A 329 6.41 8.48 -9.74
C ASP A 329 4.88 8.34 -9.65
N ALA A 330 4.38 7.09 -9.61
CA ALA A 330 2.96 6.83 -9.45
C ALA A 330 2.45 7.30 -8.07
N ASP A 331 1.17 7.64 -8.00
CA ASP A 331 0.48 8.03 -6.76
C ASP A 331 0.18 6.77 -5.91
N ILE A 332 1.21 6.13 -5.40
CA ILE A 332 1.15 4.90 -4.61
C ILE A 332 2.15 5.02 -3.46
N GLY A 333 1.73 4.72 -2.23
CA GLY A 333 2.60 4.68 -1.06
C GLY A 333 2.50 5.90 -0.15
N HIS A 334 3.65 6.35 0.39
CA HIS A 334 3.71 7.28 1.52
C HIS A 334 3.67 8.78 1.15
N ILE A 335 3.66 9.12 -0.14
CA ILE A 335 3.49 10.50 -0.60
C ILE A 335 2.05 10.67 -1.10
N ASP A 336 1.26 11.43 -0.35
CA ASP A 336 -0.16 11.72 -0.64
C ASP A 336 -0.36 12.46 -1.98
N PRO A 337 -1.43 12.15 -2.71
CA PRO A 337 -2.49 11.17 -2.44
C PRO A 337 -2.12 9.78 -2.93
N MET A 338 -2.88 8.76 -2.49
CA MET A 338 -2.63 7.36 -2.81
C MET A 338 -3.80 6.73 -3.56
N ILE A 339 -3.51 6.15 -4.74
CA ILE A 339 -4.43 5.24 -5.44
C ILE A 339 -4.51 3.92 -4.64
N PRO A 340 -5.70 3.44 -4.27
CA PRO A 340 -5.86 2.12 -3.67
C PRO A 340 -5.65 1.04 -4.72
N VAL A 341 -4.86 0.00 -4.39
CA VAL A 341 -4.53 -1.08 -5.33
C VAL A 341 -5.00 -2.42 -4.79
N ALA A 342 -5.85 -3.13 -5.55
CA ALA A 342 -6.25 -4.50 -5.23
C ALA A 342 -5.14 -5.47 -5.62
N MET A 343 -4.31 -5.87 -4.67
CA MET A 343 -3.27 -6.87 -4.84
C MET A 343 -3.89 -8.26 -5.06
N GLY A 344 -3.37 -8.98 -6.03
CA GLY A 344 -3.93 -10.27 -6.48
C GLY A 344 -5.03 -10.13 -7.54
N ALA A 345 -5.46 -8.93 -7.89
CA ALA A 345 -6.44 -8.71 -8.95
C ALA A 345 -5.80 -8.69 -10.34
N GLU A 346 -6.53 -9.18 -11.34
CA GLU A 346 -6.17 -8.97 -12.74
C GLU A 346 -6.54 -7.54 -13.17
N ALA A 347 -5.60 -6.86 -13.79
CA ALA A 347 -5.79 -5.49 -14.24
C ALA A 347 -5.03 -5.21 -15.55
N LYS A 348 -5.49 -4.16 -16.22
CA LYS A 348 -4.73 -3.48 -17.26
C LYS A 348 -4.20 -2.18 -16.68
N VAL A 349 -2.89 -1.96 -16.81
CA VAL A 349 -2.22 -0.72 -16.44
C VAL A 349 -1.75 -0.03 -17.71
N THR A 350 -2.10 1.24 -17.87
CA THR A 350 -1.62 2.08 -18.98
C THR A 350 -0.99 3.36 -18.46
N ALA A 351 0.05 3.81 -19.14
CA ALA A 351 0.68 5.10 -18.89
C ALA A 351 0.96 5.81 -20.22
N LYS A 352 0.61 7.11 -20.29
CA LYS A 352 0.91 7.98 -21.42
C LYS A 352 1.14 9.40 -20.92
N GLY A 353 2.32 9.97 -21.23
CA GLY A 353 2.73 11.23 -20.62
C GLY A 353 2.69 11.13 -19.10
N ASN A 354 1.94 12.01 -18.45
CA ASN A 354 1.74 12.01 -16.99
C ASN A 354 0.46 11.26 -16.54
N ASP A 355 -0.23 10.58 -17.44
CA ASP A 355 -1.48 9.90 -17.12
C ASP A 355 -1.23 8.42 -16.84
N LEU A 356 -1.55 7.99 -15.64
CA LEU A 356 -1.58 6.59 -15.20
C LEU A 356 -3.04 6.15 -15.07
N LYS A 357 -3.33 4.92 -15.50
CA LYS A 357 -4.63 4.30 -15.33
C LYS A 357 -4.49 2.83 -14.97
N ILE A 358 -5.26 2.40 -13.98
CA ILE A 358 -5.39 1.01 -13.54
C ILE A 358 -6.85 0.59 -13.73
N SER A 359 -7.11 -0.36 -14.62
CA SER A 359 -8.47 -0.86 -14.92
C SER A 359 -8.56 -2.33 -14.52
N TYR A 360 -9.41 -2.64 -13.54
CA TYR A 360 -9.65 -4.01 -13.06
C TYR A 360 -10.60 -4.79 -13.98
N LYS A 361 -10.36 -6.12 -14.08
CA LYS A 361 -11.22 -7.05 -14.84
C LYS A 361 -12.33 -7.64 -13.98
#